data_51a23c0304b116483018ab00ce924e54
#
_entry.id   51a23c0304b116483018ab00ce924e54
#
_cell.length_a   1.000
_cell.length_b   1.000
_cell.length_c   1.000
_cell.angle_alpha   90.00
_cell.angle_beta   90.00
_cell.angle_gamma   90.00
#
_symmetry.space_group_name_H-M   'P 1'
#
loop_
_entity.id
_entity.type
_entity.pdbx_description
1 polymer ?
#
loop_
_entity_poly.entity_id
_entity_poly.type
_entity_poly.pdbx_seq_one_letter_code
_entity_poly.pdbx_strand_id
1 'polypeptide(L)'
;MDTTTRNSDRTAHLLARMKQGDDAFNARDFAAMGAVHHPDMIAHVTGNAQPLYGRAAHAAAMERFFRTFPDVHVHNAPYPIQFGSGDWITVVSRTTGTFTGALILPDGTAIPPTGKAFDVAFGQTVKWDGDLVIEISAFWDAALQAQQLGLT
;
A
#
# COMPACT_ATOMS: atom_id res chain seq x y z
N MET A 1 -22.49 11.82 23.55
CA MET A 1 -22.30 11.52 22.12
C MET A 1 -22.63 10.06 21.90
N ASP A 2 -23.48 9.77 20.94
CA ASP A 2 -23.86 8.41 20.60
C ASP A 2 -22.67 7.60 20.07
N THR A 3 -22.66 6.29 20.33
CA THR A 3 -21.62 5.36 19.88
C THR A 3 -21.49 5.36 18.35
N THR A 4 -22.62 5.45 17.64
CA THR A 4 -22.65 5.51 16.17
C THR A 4 -21.93 6.76 15.66
N THR A 5 -22.18 7.92 16.24
CA THR A 5 -21.55 9.19 15.87
C THR A 5 -20.04 9.12 16.10
N ARG A 6 -19.60 8.60 17.27
CA ARG A 6 -18.16 8.42 17.57
C ARG A 6 -17.47 7.49 16.60
N ASN A 7 -18.13 6.40 16.19
CA ASN A 7 -17.58 5.46 15.22
C ASN A 7 -17.44 6.12 13.83
N SER A 8 -18.43 6.89 13.40
CA SER A 8 -18.36 7.63 12.14
C SER A 8 -17.26 8.69 12.13
N ASP A 9 -17.09 9.42 13.23
CA ASP A 9 -16.03 10.43 13.37
C ASP A 9 -14.65 9.78 13.33
N ARG A 10 -14.47 8.63 14.00
CA ARG A 10 -13.22 7.88 13.98
C ARG A 10 -12.93 7.35 12.57
N THR A 11 -13.91 6.79 11.90
CA THR A 11 -13.75 6.31 10.50
C THR A 11 -13.30 7.46 9.60
N ALA A 12 -13.95 8.62 9.66
CA ALA A 12 -13.57 9.78 8.85
C ALA A 12 -12.14 10.23 9.15
N HIS A 13 -11.76 10.26 10.44
CA HIS A 13 -10.40 10.60 10.88
C HIS A 13 -9.36 9.62 10.31
N LEU A 14 -9.62 8.31 10.44
CA LEU A 14 -8.68 7.28 9.97
C LEU A 14 -8.59 7.23 8.44
N LEU A 15 -9.68 7.48 7.71
CA LEU A 15 -9.64 7.60 6.25
C LEU A 15 -8.80 8.80 5.81
N ALA A 16 -8.89 9.93 6.49
CA ALA A 16 -8.03 11.08 6.22
C ALA A 16 -6.57 10.76 6.53
N ARG A 17 -6.30 10.03 7.61
CA ARG A 17 -4.96 9.59 7.99
C ARG A 17 -4.37 8.60 6.97
N MET A 18 -5.20 7.68 6.47
CA MET A 18 -4.82 6.75 5.39
C MET A 18 -4.43 7.50 4.11
N LYS A 19 -5.22 8.51 3.74
CA LYS A 19 -4.91 9.35 2.59
C LYS A 19 -3.57 10.07 2.75
N GLN A 20 -3.25 10.56 3.94
CA GLN A 20 -1.92 11.14 4.22
C GLN A 20 -0.79 10.15 3.95
N GLY A 21 -0.96 8.89 4.35
CA GLY A 21 0.01 7.82 4.10
C GLY A 21 0.21 7.55 2.61
N ASP A 22 -0.87 7.41 1.85
CA ASP A 22 -0.80 7.18 0.41
C ASP A 22 -0.32 8.42 -0.37
N ASP A 23 -0.66 9.62 0.08
CA ASP A 23 -0.10 10.86 -0.49
C ASP A 23 1.43 10.94 -0.27
N ALA A 24 1.90 10.53 0.92
CA ALA A 24 3.33 10.43 1.21
C ALA A 24 4.03 9.36 0.34
N PHE A 25 3.37 8.23 0.11
CA PHE A 25 3.83 7.20 -0.83
C PHE A 25 3.98 7.78 -2.24
N ASN A 26 2.97 8.47 -2.74
CA ASN A 26 3.00 9.10 -4.06
C ASN A 26 4.12 10.16 -4.16
N ALA A 27 4.39 10.87 -3.08
CA ALA A 27 5.46 11.88 -3.00
C ALA A 27 6.86 11.29 -2.75
N ARG A 28 6.97 9.99 -2.49
CA ARG A 28 8.23 9.33 -2.06
C ARG A 28 8.78 9.92 -0.76
N ASP A 29 7.91 10.43 0.10
CA ASP A 29 8.28 11.00 1.40
C ASP A 29 8.29 9.88 2.46
N PHE A 30 9.46 9.24 2.63
CA PHE A 30 9.64 8.13 3.56
C PHE A 30 9.44 8.54 5.03
N ALA A 31 9.78 9.78 5.38
CA ALA A 31 9.56 10.28 6.74
C ALA A 31 8.06 10.41 7.03
N ALA A 32 7.29 11.00 6.11
CA ALA A 32 5.85 11.13 6.25
C ALA A 32 5.13 9.76 6.21
N MET A 33 5.58 8.82 5.33
CA MET A 33 5.07 7.44 5.36
C MET A 33 5.33 6.77 6.71
N GLY A 34 6.54 6.89 7.23
CA GLY A 34 6.91 6.32 8.53
C GLY A 34 6.10 6.90 9.69
N ALA A 35 5.68 8.16 9.59
CA ALA A 35 4.90 8.84 10.62
C ALA A 35 3.48 8.26 10.80
N VAL A 36 2.94 7.53 9.82
CA VAL A 36 1.64 6.86 9.93
C VAL A 36 1.74 5.39 10.34
N HIS A 37 2.95 4.82 10.42
CA HIS A 37 3.15 3.42 10.74
C HIS A 37 3.70 3.20 12.15
N HIS A 38 3.11 2.26 12.88
CA HIS A 38 3.65 1.82 14.16
C HIS A 38 5.02 1.14 13.94
N PRO A 39 6.02 1.31 14.83
CA PRO A 39 7.33 0.65 14.70
C PRO A 39 7.23 -0.88 14.53
N ASP A 40 6.27 -1.51 15.22
CA ASP A 40 6.08 -2.97 15.23
C ASP A 40 4.93 -3.42 14.31
N MET A 41 4.57 -2.64 13.31
CA MET A 41 3.50 -2.99 12.37
C MET A 41 3.76 -4.32 11.66
N ILE A 42 2.67 -4.96 11.22
CA ILE A 42 2.72 -6.17 10.41
C ILE A 42 2.07 -5.88 9.06
N ALA A 43 2.74 -6.21 7.97
CA ALA A 43 2.21 -6.04 6.62
C ALA A 43 2.08 -7.38 5.90
N HIS A 44 0.86 -7.71 5.52
CA HIS A 44 0.52 -8.84 4.65
C HIS A 44 0.41 -8.32 3.22
N VAL A 45 1.30 -8.77 2.35
CA VAL A 45 1.39 -8.27 0.98
C VAL A 45 1.18 -9.40 -0.01
N THR A 46 0.36 -9.17 -1.03
CA THR A 46 0.14 -10.15 -2.10
C THR A 46 1.48 -10.63 -2.68
N GLY A 47 1.59 -11.94 -2.83
CA GLY A 47 2.78 -12.60 -3.35
C GLY A 47 3.86 -12.92 -2.32
N ASN A 48 3.80 -12.37 -1.12
CA ASN A 48 4.72 -12.71 -0.05
C ASN A 48 4.20 -13.93 0.73
N ALA A 49 5.03 -14.96 0.85
CA ALA A 49 4.68 -16.16 1.64
C ALA A 49 4.61 -15.86 3.16
N GLN A 50 5.35 -14.86 3.61
CA GLN A 50 5.40 -14.43 5.01
C GLN A 50 5.11 -12.94 5.13
N PRO A 51 4.49 -12.48 6.22
CA PRO A 51 4.33 -11.06 6.48
C PRO A 51 5.67 -10.35 6.64
N LEU A 52 5.65 -9.03 6.39
CA LEU A 52 6.73 -8.15 6.78
C LEU A 52 6.51 -7.69 8.23
N TYR A 53 7.50 -7.85 9.06
CA TYR A 53 7.46 -7.46 10.47
C TYR A 53 8.25 -6.18 10.70
N GLY A 54 7.56 -5.17 11.18
CA GLY A 54 8.14 -3.88 11.53
C GLY A 54 8.12 -2.85 10.40
N ARG A 55 8.06 -1.60 10.80
CA ARG A 55 8.06 -0.43 9.92
C ARG A 55 9.28 -0.38 9.01
N ALA A 56 10.46 -0.75 9.53
CA ALA A 56 11.70 -0.74 8.75
C ALA A 56 11.67 -1.74 7.59
N ALA A 57 11.16 -2.96 7.83
CA ALA A 57 11.01 -3.97 6.78
C ALA A 57 10.00 -3.52 5.71
N HIS A 58 8.89 -2.89 6.13
CA HIS A 58 7.91 -2.33 5.22
C HIS A 58 8.51 -1.21 4.36
N ALA A 59 9.24 -0.27 4.96
CA ALA A 59 9.92 0.81 4.23
C ALA A 59 10.93 0.26 3.21
N ALA A 60 11.72 -0.75 3.57
CA ALA A 60 12.67 -1.40 2.65
C ALA A 60 11.95 -2.07 1.46
N ALA A 61 10.78 -2.68 1.69
CA ALA A 61 9.96 -3.24 0.63
C ALA A 61 9.43 -2.14 -0.32
N MET A 62 9.00 -0.99 0.22
CA MET A 62 8.57 0.15 -0.59
C MET A 62 9.72 0.73 -1.43
N GLU A 63 10.93 0.83 -0.88
CA GLU A 63 12.10 1.25 -1.64
C GLU A 63 12.38 0.34 -2.83
N ARG A 64 12.31 -0.97 -2.64
CA ARG A 64 12.48 -1.95 -3.73
C ARG A 64 11.40 -1.77 -4.80
N PHE A 65 10.16 -1.58 -4.38
CA PHE A 65 9.03 -1.38 -5.27
C PHE A 65 9.20 -0.11 -6.12
N PHE A 66 9.63 0.99 -5.52
CA PHE A 66 9.92 2.25 -6.23
C PHE A 66 11.08 2.12 -7.22
N ARG A 67 12.07 1.28 -6.93
CA ARG A 67 13.15 1.01 -7.90
C ARG A 67 12.65 0.28 -9.14
N THR A 68 11.73 -0.65 -8.98
CA THR A 68 11.12 -1.41 -10.08
C THR A 68 10.12 -0.56 -10.86
N PHE A 69 9.30 0.21 -10.15
CA PHE A 69 8.23 1.05 -10.69
C PHE A 69 8.40 2.49 -10.22
N PRO A 70 9.35 3.27 -10.78
CA PRO A 70 9.65 4.62 -10.27
C PRO A 70 8.48 5.61 -10.33
N ASP A 71 7.53 5.39 -11.25
CA ASP A 71 6.34 6.21 -11.45
C ASP A 71 5.08 5.64 -10.80
N VAL A 72 5.20 4.63 -9.94
CA VAL A 72 4.01 4.05 -9.30
C VAL A 72 3.19 5.11 -8.58
N HIS A 73 1.87 5.06 -8.79
CA HIS A 73 0.95 6.05 -8.25
C HIS A 73 -0.34 5.40 -7.78
N VAL A 74 -0.73 5.72 -6.55
CA VAL A 74 -2.02 5.37 -5.94
C VAL A 74 -3.01 6.50 -6.24
N HIS A 75 -4.04 6.20 -7.03
CA HIS A 75 -5.07 7.18 -7.39
C HIS A 75 -6.13 7.23 -6.27
N ASN A 76 -6.04 8.24 -5.44
CA ASN A 76 -6.85 8.40 -4.21
C ASN A 76 -7.57 9.75 -4.11
N ALA A 77 -7.86 10.38 -5.21
CA ALA A 77 -8.53 11.68 -5.24
C ALA A 77 -9.87 11.63 -6.02
N PRO A 78 -10.92 11.01 -5.48
CA PRO A 78 -10.98 10.24 -4.23
C PRO A 78 -10.64 8.76 -4.39
N TYR A 79 -10.59 8.01 -3.28
CA TYR A 79 -10.65 6.54 -3.38
C TYR A 79 -12.01 6.11 -3.95
N PRO A 80 -12.05 5.22 -4.96
CA PRO A 80 -13.30 4.70 -5.50
C PRO A 80 -14.16 3.97 -4.45
N ILE A 81 -13.52 3.29 -3.51
CA ILE A 81 -14.16 2.58 -2.40
C ILE A 81 -13.40 2.94 -1.12
N GLN A 82 -14.15 3.38 -0.10
CA GLN A 82 -13.62 3.64 1.22
C GLN A 82 -14.70 3.49 2.28
N PHE A 83 -14.39 2.76 3.34
CA PHE A 83 -15.28 2.58 4.49
C PHE A 83 -14.49 2.06 5.68
N GLY A 84 -15.12 2.01 6.85
CA GLY A 84 -14.52 1.46 8.04
C GLY A 84 -15.46 1.41 9.23
N SER A 85 -14.99 0.79 10.29
CA SER A 85 -15.66 0.72 11.57
C SER A 85 -14.64 0.46 12.67
N GLY A 86 -14.77 1.20 13.79
CA GLY A 86 -13.84 1.08 14.92
C GLY A 86 -12.42 1.43 14.50
N ASP A 87 -11.50 0.51 14.73
CA ASP A 87 -10.08 0.67 14.40
C ASP A 87 -9.70 0.17 13.01
N TRP A 88 -10.68 -0.25 12.22
CA TRP A 88 -10.46 -0.80 10.89
C TRP A 88 -10.97 0.14 9.80
N ILE A 89 -10.18 0.28 8.74
CA ILE A 89 -10.61 0.90 7.50
C ILE A 89 -10.22 0.04 6.31
N THR A 90 -10.97 0.20 5.22
CA THR A 90 -10.67 -0.39 3.91
C THR A 90 -10.75 0.69 2.85
N VAL A 91 -9.74 0.74 1.99
CA VAL A 91 -9.73 1.57 0.79
C VAL A 91 -9.38 0.70 -0.42
N VAL A 92 -10.00 1.01 -1.55
CA VAL A 92 -9.61 0.45 -2.85
C VAL A 92 -9.26 1.62 -3.76
N SER A 93 -8.10 1.55 -4.38
CA SER A 93 -7.62 2.53 -5.34
C SER A 93 -7.37 1.88 -6.70
N ARG A 94 -7.28 2.69 -7.74
CA ARG A 94 -6.60 2.33 -8.96
C ARG A 94 -5.13 2.64 -8.75
N THR A 95 -4.24 1.68 -9.05
CA THR A 95 -2.79 1.86 -8.91
C THR A 95 -2.12 1.54 -10.23
N THR A 96 -1.25 2.43 -10.68
CA THR A 96 -0.56 2.35 -11.96
C THR A 96 0.95 2.47 -11.77
N GLY A 97 1.71 1.88 -12.70
CA GLY A 97 3.17 1.99 -12.69
C GLY A 97 3.77 1.40 -13.95
N THR A 98 4.99 1.81 -14.28
CA THR A 98 5.72 1.35 -15.45
C THR A 98 6.96 0.56 -15.01
N PHE A 99 7.14 -0.63 -15.56
CA PHE A 99 8.25 -1.53 -15.26
C PHE A 99 9.52 -1.06 -15.97
N THR A 100 10.24 -0.15 -15.34
CA THR A 100 11.48 0.45 -15.90
C THR A 100 12.74 0.14 -15.11
N GLY A 101 12.62 -0.32 -13.86
CA GLY A 101 13.72 -0.82 -13.05
C GLY A 101 13.69 -2.35 -12.97
N ALA A 102 14.83 -2.98 -12.73
CA ALA A 102 14.89 -4.43 -12.60
C ALA A 102 14.05 -4.93 -11.41
N LEU A 103 13.35 -6.04 -11.61
CA LEU A 103 12.65 -6.76 -10.54
C LEU A 103 13.61 -7.79 -9.94
N ILE A 104 13.93 -7.63 -8.67
CA ILE A 104 14.81 -8.56 -7.95
C ILE A 104 13.95 -9.56 -7.18
N LEU A 105 14.07 -10.83 -7.53
CA LEU A 105 13.39 -11.93 -6.84
C LEU A 105 14.06 -12.28 -5.51
N PRO A 106 13.38 -13.01 -4.61
CA PRO A 106 13.95 -13.39 -3.30
C PRO A 106 15.26 -14.17 -3.38
N ASP A 107 15.51 -14.92 -4.45
CA ASP A 107 16.73 -15.67 -4.70
C ASP A 107 17.87 -14.81 -5.30
N GLY A 108 17.64 -13.51 -5.47
CA GLY A 108 18.57 -12.56 -6.07
C GLY A 108 18.53 -12.49 -7.59
N THR A 109 17.71 -13.30 -8.25
CA THR A 109 17.53 -13.24 -9.71
C THR A 109 16.96 -11.89 -10.11
N ALA A 110 17.60 -11.23 -11.07
CA ALA A 110 17.11 -9.98 -11.66
C ALA A 110 16.32 -10.25 -12.95
N ILE A 111 15.07 -9.82 -12.96
CA ILE A 111 14.24 -9.81 -14.17
C ILE A 111 14.38 -8.42 -14.80
N PRO A 112 14.87 -8.34 -16.06
CA PRO A 112 15.04 -7.07 -16.74
C PRO A 112 13.69 -6.40 -17.00
N PRO A 113 13.62 -5.05 -16.96
CA PRO A 113 12.38 -4.32 -17.20
C PRO A 113 11.90 -4.49 -18.65
N THR A 114 10.55 -4.52 -18.81
CA THR A 114 9.92 -4.62 -20.12
C THR A 114 9.50 -3.26 -20.70
N GLY A 115 9.47 -2.22 -19.87
CA GLY A 115 8.93 -0.91 -20.22
C GLY A 115 7.40 -0.87 -20.30
N LYS A 116 6.71 -1.97 -19.99
CA LYS A 116 5.24 -2.04 -19.97
C LYS A 116 4.69 -1.51 -18.66
N ALA A 117 3.45 -1.01 -18.72
CA ALA A 117 2.76 -0.47 -17.58
C ALA A 117 1.70 -1.44 -17.05
N PHE A 118 1.45 -1.36 -15.74
CA PHE A 118 0.29 -1.99 -15.12
C PHE A 118 -0.74 -0.96 -14.67
N ASP A 119 -1.98 -1.43 -14.58
CA ASP A 119 -3.13 -0.67 -14.09
C ASP A 119 -4.08 -1.67 -13.41
N VAL A 120 -4.07 -1.69 -12.09
CA VAL A 120 -4.81 -2.67 -11.30
C VAL A 120 -5.58 -2.01 -10.17
N ALA A 121 -6.66 -2.67 -9.72
CA ALA A 121 -7.29 -2.34 -8.47
C ALA A 121 -6.37 -2.79 -7.32
N PHE A 122 -6.18 -1.92 -6.34
CA PHE A 122 -5.32 -2.13 -5.18
C PHE A 122 -6.13 -1.92 -3.91
N GLY A 123 -6.29 -2.98 -3.13
CA GLY A 123 -7.02 -2.96 -1.88
C GLY A 123 -6.10 -2.91 -0.67
N GLN A 124 -6.48 -2.12 0.32
CA GLN A 124 -5.79 -2.06 1.60
C GLN A 124 -6.83 -2.15 2.72
N THR A 125 -6.69 -3.15 3.59
CA THR A 125 -7.47 -3.28 4.82
C THR A 125 -6.52 -3.08 5.99
N VAL A 126 -6.81 -2.10 6.83
CA VAL A 126 -5.84 -1.52 7.77
C VAL A 126 -6.43 -1.43 9.16
N LYS A 127 -5.70 -1.97 10.13
CA LYS A 127 -5.98 -1.81 11.56
C LYS A 127 -5.10 -0.72 12.15
N TRP A 128 -5.71 0.13 12.98
CA TRP A 128 -5.06 1.26 13.60
C TRP A 128 -4.97 1.10 15.11
N ASP A 129 -3.89 1.58 15.68
CA ASP A 129 -3.72 1.84 17.10
C ASP A 129 -3.54 3.35 17.30
N GLY A 130 -4.58 4.01 17.80
CA GLY A 130 -4.61 5.48 17.78
C GLY A 130 -4.51 5.99 16.33
N ASP A 131 -3.45 6.71 16.02
CA ASP A 131 -3.18 7.31 14.72
C ASP A 131 -2.11 6.55 13.91
N LEU A 132 -1.71 5.37 14.36
CA LEU A 132 -0.68 4.56 13.73
C LEU A 132 -1.24 3.25 13.20
N VAL A 133 -0.83 2.88 12.00
CA VAL A 133 -1.12 1.57 11.40
C VAL A 133 -0.36 0.49 12.17
N ILE A 134 -1.05 -0.51 12.71
CA ILE A 134 -0.44 -1.67 13.37
C ILE A 134 -0.52 -2.94 12.54
N GLU A 135 -1.45 -3.02 11.60
CA GLU A 135 -1.55 -4.15 10.69
C GLU A 135 -2.17 -3.69 9.37
N ILE A 136 -1.59 -4.11 8.27
CA ILE A 136 -2.10 -3.83 6.93
C ILE A 136 -2.12 -5.10 6.11
N SER A 137 -3.21 -5.31 5.37
CA SER A 137 -3.30 -6.28 4.28
C SER A 137 -3.43 -5.52 2.97
N ALA A 138 -2.41 -5.64 2.12
CA ALA A 138 -2.37 -5.04 0.80
C ALA A 138 -2.53 -6.14 -0.26
N PHE A 139 -3.49 -5.99 -1.15
CA PHE A 139 -3.82 -7.03 -2.12
C PHE A 139 -4.24 -6.46 -3.47
N TRP A 140 -3.83 -7.17 -4.50
CA TRP A 140 -4.17 -6.88 -5.89
C TRP A 140 -4.10 -8.18 -6.72
N ASP A 141 -4.58 -8.13 -7.94
CA ASP A 141 -4.45 -9.24 -8.88
C ASP A 141 -3.02 -9.26 -9.47
N ALA A 142 -2.15 -10.04 -8.84
CA ALA A 142 -0.76 -10.18 -9.27
C ALA A 142 -0.62 -10.90 -10.61
N ALA A 143 -1.55 -11.80 -10.96
CA ALA A 143 -1.55 -12.48 -12.26
C ALA A 143 -1.88 -11.50 -13.38
N LEU A 144 -2.89 -10.66 -13.19
CA LEU A 144 -3.22 -9.59 -14.14
C LEU A 144 -2.05 -8.62 -14.29
N GLN A 145 -1.43 -8.21 -13.19
CA GLN A 145 -0.26 -7.33 -13.23
C GLN A 145 0.89 -7.96 -14.04
N ALA A 146 1.22 -9.22 -13.78
CA ALA A 146 2.27 -9.94 -14.52
C ALA A 146 1.96 -10.02 -16.02
N GLN A 147 0.70 -10.28 -16.38
CA GLN A 147 0.25 -10.28 -17.78
C GLN A 147 0.43 -8.90 -18.43
N GLN A 148 0.01 -7.84 -17.77
CA GLN A 148 0.15 -6.47 -18.27
C GLN A 148 1.62 -6.08 -18.46
N LEU A 149 2.50 -6.55 -17.58
CA LEU A 149 3.94 -6.29 -17.63
C LEU A 149 4.69 -7.18 -18.63
N GLY A 150 4.02 -8.15 -19.25
CA GLY A 150 4.64 -9.07 -20.19
C GLY A 150 5.52 -10.13 -19.54
N LEU A 151 5.22 -10.51 -18.29
CA LEU A 151 5.97 -11.51 -17.52
C LEU A 151 5.34 -12.92 -17.59
N THR A 152 4.35 -13.11 -18.39
CA THR A 152 3.66 -14.39 -18.60
C THR A 152 3.60 -14.75 -20.08
#